data_29e987b5292aa1e2af09ed03c263955f
#
_entry.id   29e987b5292aa1e2af09ed03c263955f
#
_cell.length_a   1.000
_cell.length_b   1.000
_cell.length_c   1.000
_cell.angle_alpha   90.00
_cell.angle_beta   90.00
_cell.angle_gamma   90.00
#
_symmetry.space_group_name_H-M   'P 1'
#
loop_
_entity.id
_entity.type
_entity.pdbx_description
1 polymer ?
#
loop_
_entity_poly.entity_id
_entity_poly.type
_entity_poly.pdbx_seq_one_letter_code
_entity_poly.pdbx_strand_id
1 'polypeptide(L)'
;MKKDTMSHPPKQPHQLLSRMRNWMHRHPHRTYAIAGAGVIVIALIIVAVIYVANPQKTIDIPPIKITKRPPAPVIHYSPLTGVKVADEAATKQAVTAIMIENSPDARPQSGIKQAGVVYEAIAEGGITRFLALYQEAKPGLIGPVRSVRMYYVDWAAPYNASIAHIGGSAAALAEVRNGNYRDIDQFFNSGSYWRARDRYAPHNVYTNFERLDALNRSKGYVESKFTGFARTDDKPHEVPNATSINMTISGALYNTHYDYDKASNSYLRSIGGAPSDDREEGRITPKVVIAMKVDMTHVMEDGWRESITTSGAGSAVIFQNGIANEVTWRKNSRNDPLQFIDGNGKEVPLNRGQTWITAIPNSHGGVSWQ
;
A
#
# COMPACT_ATOMS: atom_id res chain seq x y z
N MET A 1 22.40 92.30 39.78
CA MET A 1 21.66 91.22 39.04
C MET A 1 21.77 89.93 39.85
N LYS A 2 20.67 89.53 40.52
CA LYS A 2 20.61 88.29 41.36
C LYS A 2 20.26 87.11 40.45
N LYS A 3 21.01 86.05 40.54
CA LYS A 3 20.67 84.75 39.95
C LYS A 3 19.89 83.88 41.01
N ASP A 4 18.63 83.64 40.71
CA ASP A 4 17.82 82.71 41.50
C ASP A 4 18.20 81.30 41.17
N THR A 5 18.63 80.54 42.19
CA THR A 5 18.84 79.11 42.14
C THR A 5 17.58 78.45 42.66
N MET A 6 16.81 77.79 41.75
CA MET A 6 15.71 76.89 42.12
C MET A 6 16.25 75.56 42.70
N SER A 7 15.98 75.38 43.97
CA SER A 7 16.21 74.09 44.63
C SER A 7 15.03 73.17 44.41
N HIS A 8 15.28 71.93 43.87
CA HIS A 8 14.28 70.89 43.80
C HIS A 8 14.17 70.17 45.13
N PRO A 9 12.96 69.88 45.63
CA PRO A 9 12.85 69.08 46.88
C PRO A 9 13.15 67.60 46.64
N PRO A 10 13.62 66.86 47.64
CA PRO A 10 13.98 65.46 47.54
C PRO A 10 12.73 64.59 47.37
N LYS A 11 12.77 63.66 46.39
CA LYS A 11 11.67 62.72 46.10
C LYS A 11 11.50 61.75 47.29
N GLN A 12 10.29 61.72 47.87
CA GLN A 12 10.00 60.87 48.99
C GLN A 12 9.99 59.36 48.60
N PRO A 13 10.58 58.45 49.38
CA PRO A 13 10.74 57.01 49.06
C PRO A 13 9.40 56.27 48.89
N HIS A 14 8.31 56.75 49.44
CA HIS A 14 7.00 56.10 49.38
C HIS A 14 6.36 56.07 47.94
N GLN A 15 6.73 57.00 47.06
CA GLN A 15 6.22 57.02 45.71
C GLN A 15 6.87 56.00 44.78
N LEU A 16 8.07 55.58 45.06
CA LEU A 16 8.78 54.55 44.29
C LEU A 16 8.20 53.16 44.54
N LEU A 17 7.88 52.84 45.79
CA LEU A 17 7.33 51.55 46.17
C LEU A 17 5.91 51.34 45.64
N SER A 18 5.08 52.40 45.60
CA SER A 18 3.72 52.30 45.04
C SER A 18 3.75 52.12 43.50
N ARG A 19 4.69 52.76 42.80
CA ARG A 19 4.88 52.58 41.34
C ARG A 19 5.36 51.17 40.99
N MET A 20 6.29 50.62 41.77
CA MET A 20 6.76 49.24 41.59
C MET A 20 5.63 48.20 41.82
N ARG A 21 4.81 48.40 42.89
CA ARG A 21 3.68 47.50 43.19
C ARG A 21 2.63 47.54 42.08
N ASN A 22 2.31 48.69 41.53
CA ASN A 22 1.36 48.84 40.43
C ASN A 22 1.91 48.27 39.10
N TRP A 23 3.21 48.34 38.86
CA TRP A 23 3.86 47.78 37.70
C TRP A 23 3.87 46.21 37.78
N MET A 24 4.16 45.64 38.96
CA MET A 24 4.13 44.19 39.19
C MET A 24 2.74 43.60 38.95
N HIS A 25 1.66 44.29 39.38
CA HIS A 25 0.30 43.83 39.11
C HIS A 25 -0.12 43.91 37.62
N ARG A 26 0.46 44.83 36.87
CA ARG A 26 0.15 45.00 35.44
C ARG A 26 0.92 44.04 34.54
N HIS A 27 2.01 43.46 35.01
CA HIS A 27 2.88 42.60 34.22
C HIS A 27 3.29 41.34 34.96
N PRO A 28 2.36 40.45 35.32
CA PRO A 28 2.66 39.27 36.19
C PRO A 28 3.74 38.38 35.60
N HIS A 29 3.70 38.10 34.30
CA HIS A 29 4.71 37.23 33.66
C HIS A 29 6.13 37.83 33.70
N ARG A 30 6.27 39.16 33.56
CA ARG A 30 7.57 39.84 33.69
C ARG A 30 8.05 39.88 35.13
N THR A 31 7.14 39.97 36.08
CA THR A 31 7.46 39.94 37.52
C THR A 31 7.97 38.54 37.92
N TYR A 32 7.35 37.47 37.45
CA TYR A 32 7.85 36.12 37.66
C TYR A 32 9.20 35.84 36.99
N ALA A 33 9.40 36.37 35.76
CA ALA A 33 10.68 36.27 35.07
C ALA A 33 11.81 36.99 35.82
N ILE A 34 11.54 38.20 36.34
CA ILE A 34 12.54 38.99 37.14
C ILE A 34 12.79 38.29 38.48
N ALA A 35 11.75 37.80 39.15
CA ALA A 35 11.93 37.03 40.40
C ALA A 35 12.73 35.74 40.18
N GLY A 36 12.44 35.00 39.09
CA GLY A 36 13.19 33.81 38.70
C GLY A 36 14.67 34.11 38.40
N ALA A 37 14.91 35.16 37.63
CA ALA A 37 16.29 35.62 37.37
C ALA A 37 17.03 36.03 38.66
N GLY A 38 16.33 36.71 39.59
CA GLY A 38 16.89 37.06 40.90
C GLY A 38 17.29 35.86 41.74
N VAL A 39 16.45 34.81 41.76
CA VAL A 39 16.77 33.55 42.47
C VAL A 39 18.00 32.86 41.85
N ILE A 40 18.08 32.86 40.49
CA ILE A 40 19.27 32.28 39.81
C ILE A 40 20.54 33.04 40.14
N VAL A 41 20.51 34.38 40.17
CA VAL A 41 21.66 35.19 40.52
C VAL A 41 22.09 34.97 41.97
N ILE A 42 21.14 34.90 42.91
CA ILE A 42 21.39 34.59 44.30
C ILE A 42 22.03 33.19 44.45
N ALA A 43 21.48 32.17 43.73
CA ALA A 43 22.06 30.82 43.73
C ALA A 43 23.48 30.79 43.19
N LEU A 44 23.76 31.55 42.11
CA LEU A 44 25.10 31.68 41.54
C LEU A 44 26.10 32.39 42.50
N ILE A 45 25.64 33.41 43.23
CA ILE A 45 26.41 34.10 44.25
C ILE A 45 26.73 33.16 45.41
N ILE A 46 25.74 32.38 45.88
CA ILE A 46 25.94 31.39 46.95
C ILE A 46 26.96 30.33 46.50
N VAL A 47 26.85 29.82 45.29
CA VAL A 47 27.83 28.86 44.70
C VAL A 47 29.23 29.49 44.62
N ALA A 48 29.29 30.74 44.16
CA ALA A 48 30.57 31.48 44.08
C ALA A 48 31.22 31.71 45.47
N VAL A 49 30.41 32.08 46.47
CA VAL A 49 30.88 32.25 47.86
C VAL A 49 31.35 30.92 48.45
N ILE A 50 30.60 29.82 48.21
CA ILE A 50 31.04 28.49 48.66
C ILE A 50 32.34 28.07 47.97
N TYR A 51 32.50 28.39 46.68
CA TYR A 51 33.69 28.06 45.89
C TYR A 51 34.93 28.88 46.39
N VAL A 52 34.73 30.17 46.68
CA VAL A 52 35.79 31.03 47.21
C VAL A 52 36.16 30.69 48.67
N ALA A 53 35.17 30.32 49.48
CA ALA A 53 35.39 29.95 50.89
C ALA A 53 36.01 28.53 51.07
N ASN A 54 35.93 27.66 50.04
CA ASN A 54 36.47 26.31 50.11
C ASN A 54 37.25 25.91 48.83
N PRO A 55 38.38 26.52 48.58
CA PRO A 55 39.15 26.36 47.32
C PRO A 55 39.74 24.95 47.09
N GLN A 56 39.54 24.01 48.02
CA GLN A 56 40.08 22.64 47.90
C GLN A 56 39.03 21.55 47.63
N LYS A 57 37.72 21.91 47.47
CA LYS A 57 36.74 20.91 47.08
C LYS A 57 36.50 21.00 45.56
N THR A 58 37.28 20.27 44.79
CA THR A 58 36.91 19.89 43.44
C THR A 58 35.60 19.11 43.53
N ILE A 59 34.52 19.63 42.91
CA ILE A 59 33.31 18.86 42.72
C ILE A 59 33.65 17.84 41.62
N ASP A 60 33.86 16.61 42.04
CA ASP A 60 34.06 15.49 41.12
C ASP A 60 32.72 15.18 40.48
N ILE A 61 32.44 15.79 39.31
CA ILE A 61 31.25 15.50 38.52
C ILE A 61 31.56 14.18 37.83
N PRO A 62 30.87 13.08 38.21
CA PRO A 62 31.09 11.81 37.53
C PRO A 62 30.79 11.97 36.05
N PRO A 63 31.63 11.39 35.16
CA PRO A 63 31.38 11.50 33.72
C PRO A 63 29.99 10.97 33.41
N ILE A 64 29.14 11.83 32.80
CA ILE A 64 27.84 11.43 32.30
C ILE A 64 28.10 10.37 31.23
N LYS A 65 27.87 9.11 31.56
CA LYS A 65 27.85 8.03 30.58
C LYS A 65 26.64 8.30 29.63
N ILE A 66 26.94 8.98 28.52
CA ILE A 66 25.96 9.07 27.41
C ILE A 66 25.88 7.66 26.82
N THR A 67 24.99 6.85 27.36
CA THR A 67 24.58 5.61 26.68
C THR A 67 23.91 6.02 25.38
N LYS A 68 24.61 5.87 24.25
CA LYS A 68 23.99 6.01 22.92
C LYS A 68 22.78 5.10 22.93
N ARG A 69 21.58 5.70 22.80
CA ARG A 69 20.33 4.92 22.62
C ARG A 69 20.56 4.00 21.41
N PRO A 70 20.30 2.69 21.53
CA PRO A 70 20.39 1.80 20.39
C PRO A 70 19.60 2.40 19.22
N PRO A 71 20.08 2.34 17.98
CA PRO A 71 19.32 2.79 16.83
C PRO A 71 17.97 2.08 16.83
N ALA A 72 16.91 2.81 16.49
CA ALA A 72 15.59 2.22 16.35
C ALA A 72 15.65 1.05 15.34
N PRO A 73 14.97 -0.07 15.58
CA PRO A 73 14.97 -1.19 14.67
C PRO A 73 14.48 -0.74 13.29
N VAL A 74 15.21 -1.10 12.25
CA VAL A 74 14.80 -0.84 10.86
C VAL A 74 13.61 -1.74 10.55
N ILE A 75 12.51 -1.15 10.10
CA ILE A 75 11.31 -1.87 9.69
C ILE A 75 11.32 -2.00 8.17
N HIS A 76 11.22 -3.23 7.68
CA HIS A 76 11.16 -3.55 6.27
C HIS A 76 9.72 -3.81 5.82
N TYR A 77 9.37 -3.35 4.63
CA TYR A 77 8.03 -3.51 4.05
C TYR A 77 8.12 -4.14 2.66
N SER A 78 7.19 -5.05 2.36
CA SER A 78 7.04 -5.63 1.02
C SER A 78 6.79 -4.52 -0.02
N PRO A 79 7.56 -4.45 -1.11
CA PRO A 79 7.28 -3.49 -2.17
C PRO A 79 5.97 -3.81 -2.93
N LEU A 80 5.46 -5.05 -2.87
CA LEU A 80 4.21 -5.43 -3.50
C LEU A 80 2.99 -4.95 -2.70
N THR A 81 2.96 -5.23 -1.41
CA THR A 81 1.78 -5.01 -0.56
C THR A 81 1.94 -3.89 0.47
N GLY A 82 3.18 -3.50 0.77
CA GLY A 82 3.48 -2.59 1.86
C GLY A 82 3.35 -3.21 3.26
N VAL A 83 3.04 -4.49 3.40
CA VAL A 83 3.01 -5.14 4.72
C VAL A 83 4.43 -5.32 5.27
N LYS A 84 4.54 -5.34 6.60
CA LYS A 84 5.82 -5.54 7.26
C LYS A 84 6.38 -6.94 6.97
N VAL A 85 7.66 -7.02 6.64
CA VAL A 85 8.40 -8.25 6.38
C VAL A 85 9.58 -8.39 7.36
N ALA A 86 10.15 -9.59 7.42
CA ALA A 86 11.15 -9.94 8.42
C ALA A 86 12.44 -9.11 8.31
N ASP A 87 12.95 -8.92 7.09
CA ASP A 87 14.24 -8.29 6.83
C ASP A 87 14.30 -7.69 5.41
N GLU A 88 15.44 -7.12 5.06
CA GLU A 88 15.70 -6.56 3.73
C GLU A 88 15.67 -7.62 2.62
N ALA A 89 16.10 -8.84 2.88
CA ALA A 89 16.10 -9.92 1.88
C ALA A 89 14.67 -10.29 1.48
N ALA A 90 13.74 -10.27 2.44
CA ALA A 90 12.32 -10.50 2.16
C ALA A 90 11.70 -9.45 1.22
N THR A 91 12.24 -8.22 1.19
CA THR A 91 11.77 -7.18 0.25
C THR A 91 12.17 -7.45 -1.20
N LYS A 92 13.19 -8.28 -1.43
CA LYS A 92 13.77 -8.56 -2.75
C LYS A 92 13.28 -9.88 -3.35
N GLN A 93 12.52 -10.69 -2.60
CA GLN A 93 12.03 -11.97 -3.08
C GLN A 93 11.35 -11.86 -4.44
N ALA A 94 11.51 -12.93 -5.24
CA ALA A 94 10.88 -13.00 -6.56
C ALA A 94 9.36 -12.87 -6.47
N VAL A 95 8.80 -12.03 -7.32
CA VAL A 95 7.35 -11.97 -7.55
C VAL A 95 6.97 -13.09 -8.51
N THR A 96 5.91 -13.81 -8.17
CA THR A 96 5.28 -14.79 -9.07
C THR A 96 3.87 -14.33 -9.40
N ALA A 97 3.57 -14.15 -10.67
CA ALA A 97 2.27 -13.81 -11.21
C ALA A 97 1.60 -15.08 -11.72
N ILE A 98 0.44 -15.43 -11.21
CA ILE A 98 -0.25 -16.69 -11.51
C ILE A 98 -1.59 -16.39 -12.18
N MET A 99 -1.82 -17.00 -13.33
CA MET A 99 -3.11 -16.96 -14.02
C MET A 99 -4.11 -17.87 -13.31
N ILE A 100 -5.19 -17.33 -12.74
CA ILE A 100 -6.21 -18.08 -12.02
C ILE A 100 -7.55 -17.95 -12.73
N GLU A 101 -8.22 -19.08 -12.93
CA GLU A 101 -9.51 -19.15 -13.60
C GLU A 101 -10.66 -18.57 -12.75
N ASN A 102 -11.71 -18.03 -13.41
CA ASN A 102 -12.89 -17.51 -12.73
C ASN A 102 -14.22 -17.96 -13.37
N SER A 103 -14.22 -19.04 -14.15
CA SER A 103 -15.51 -19.67 -14.54
C SER A 103 -16.25 -20.19 -13.30
N PRO A 104 -17.60 -20.33 -13.33
CA PRO A 104 -18.35 -20.87 -12.19
C PRO A 104 -17.81 -22.21 -11.69
N ASP A 105 -17.39 -23.12 -12.59
CA ASP A 105 -16.86 -24.45 -12.26
C ASP A 105 -15.46 -24.40 -11.59
N ALA A 106 -14.79 -23.26 -11.67
CA ALA A 106 -13.51 -23.05 -11.01
C ALA A 106 -13.65 -22.45 -9.58
N ARG A 107 -14.85 -22.09 -9.16
CA ARG A 107 -15.11 -21.46 -7.86
C ARG A 107 -15.45 -22.49 -6.78
N PRO A 108 -15.07 -22.27 -5.52
CA PRO A 108 -14.12 -21.28 -5.05
C PRO A 108 -12.70 -21.62 -5.50
N GLN A 109 -11.89 -20.58 -5.78
CA GLN A 109 -10.47 -20.73 -6.11
C GLN A 109 -9.66 -20.97 -4.82
N SER A 110 -8.43 -21.49 -4.98
CA SER A 110 -7.49 -21.69 -3.89
C SER A 110 -6.35 -20.69 -3.96
N GLY A 111 -5.94 -20.14 -2.81
CA GLY A 111 -4.75 -19.30 -2.63
C GLY A 111 -4.91 -17.84 -3.06
N ILE A 112 -6.05 -17.43 -3.65
CA ILE A 112 -6.23 -16.08 -4.19
C ILE A 112 -6.38 -15.00 -3.08
N LYS A 113 -6.89 -15.37 -1.91
CA LYS A 113 -7.01 -14.46 -0.77
C LYS A 113 -5.66 -13.96 -0.26
N GLN A 114 -4.62 -14.77 -0.42
CA GLN A 114 -3.26 -14.43 -0.01
C GLN A 114 -2.46 -13.66 -1.07
N ALA A 115 -3.01 -13.47 -2.29
CA ALA A 115 -2.36 -12.66 -3.31
C ALA A 115 -2.18 -11.21 -2.84
N GLY A 116 -1.04 -10.60 -3.14
CA GLY A 116 -0.77 -9.20 -2.79
C GLY A 116 -1.49 -8.21 -3.71
N VAL A 117 -1.48 -8.49 -5.02
CA VAL A 117 -2.21 -7.71 -6.03
C VAL A 117 -2.94 -8.67 -6.95
N VAL A 118 -4.21 -8.39 -7.24
CA VAL A 118 -5.02 -9.15 -8.18
C VAL A 118 -5.54 -8.21 -9.26
N TYR A 119 -5.26 -8.54 -10.52
CA TYR A 119 -5.91 -7.92 -11.68
C TYR A 119 -7.02 -8.85 -12.17
N GLU A 120 -8.23 -8.31 -12.30
CA GLU A 120 -9.38 -9.00 -12.86
C GLU A 120 -9.82 -8.36 -14.17
N ALA A 121 -9.96 -9.14 -15.23
CA ALA A 121 -10.42 -8.68 -16.52
C ALA A 121 -11.17 -9.78 -17.28
N ILE A 122 -11.97 -9.41 -18.28
CA ILE A 122 -12.58 -10.34 -19.20
C ILE A 122 -11.48 -11.05 -20.01
N ALA A 123 -11.57 -12.34 -20.15
CA ALA A 123 -10.60 -13.14 -20.90
C ALA A 123 -11.16 -13.59 -22.28
N GLU A 124 -12.24 -14.34 -22.29
CA GLU A 124 -12.96 -14.75 -23.49
C GLU A 124 -14.42 -15.06 -23.16
N GLY A 125 -15.31 -14.81 -24.09
CA GLY A 125 -16.75 -15.14 -23.95
C GLY A 125 -17.42 -14.49 -22.76
N GLY A 126 -16.95 -13.33 -22.30
CA GLY A 126 -17.43 -12.64 -21.12
C GLY A 126 -16.96 -13.24 -19.79
N ILE A 127 -16.17 -14.32 -19.78
CA ILE A 127 -15.61 -14.95 -18.59
C ILE A 127 -14.43 -14.12 -18.09
N THR A 128 -14.46 -13.68 -16.82
CA THR A 128 -13.31 -13.00 -16.22
C THR A 128 -12.22 -13.99 -15.79
N ARG A 129 -11.00 -13.49 -15.62
CA ARG A 129 -9.84 -14.24 -15.14
C ARG A 129 -9.02 -13.36 -14.24
N PHE A 130 -8.21 -13.96 -13.37
CA PHE A 130 -7.33 -13.26 -12.47
C PHE A 130 -5.87 -13.43 -12.86
N LEU A 131 -5.09 -12.35 -12.78
CA LEU A 131 -3.66 -12.36 -12.62
C LEU A 131 -3.36 -12.04 -11.16
N ALA A 132 -2.95 -13.05 -10.40
CA ALA A 132 -2.66 -12.93 -8.97
C ALA A 132 -1.15 -12.87 -8.74
N LEU A 133 -0.66 -11.81 -8.10
CA LEU A 133 0.76 -11.57 -7.81
C LEU A 133 1.07 -11.87 -6.35
N TYR A 134 2.14 -12.60 -6.13
CA TYR A 134 2.62 -13.01 -4.81
C TYR A 134 4.10 -12.66 -4.65
N GLN A 135 4.48 -12.19 -3.48
CA GLN A 135 5.87 -11.96 -3.09
C GLN A 135 6.16 -12.57 -1.72
N GLU A 136 5.62 -11.98 -0.65
CA GLU A 136 5.81 -12.44 0.72
C GLU A 136 4.91 -13.61 1.11
N ALA A 137 3.70 -13.68 0.58
CA ALA A 137 2.77 -14.78 0.85
C ALA A 137 3.07 -15.98 -0.06
N LYS A 138 3.03 -17.19 0.51
CA LYS A 138 3.42 -18.43 -0.14
C LYS A 138 2.36 -19.55 0.09
N PRO A 139 1.15 -19.42 -0.50
CA PRO A 139 0.09 -20.41 -0.30
C PRO A 139 0.52 -21.84 -0.69
N GLY A 140 0.05 -22.80 0.11
CA GLY A 140 0.31 -24.25 -0.10
C GLY A 140 -0.55 -24.88 -1.21
N LEU A 141 -1.58 -24.16 -1.70
CA LEU A 141 -2.44 -24.58 -2.81
C LEU A 141 -2.90 -23.37 -3.60
N ILE A 142 -2.75 -23.40 -4.92
CA ILE A 142 -3.13 -22.29 -5.79
C ILE A 142 -3.75 -22.82 -7.08
N GLY A 143 -4.90 -22.28 -7.43
CA GLY A 143 -5.56 -22.61 -8.69
C GLY A 143 -7.09 -22.45 -8.66
N PRO A 144 -7.78 -22.89 -9.74
CA PRO A 144 -7.20 -23.55 -10.93
C PRO A 144 -6.38 -22.58 -11.78
N VAL A 145 -5.17 -23.01 -12.17
CA VAL A 145 -4.28 -22.25 -13.06
C VAL A 145 -4.83 -22.26 -14.48
N ARG A 146 -4.71 -21.11 -15.19
CA ARG A 146 -5.31 -20.96 -16.53
C ARG A 146 -4.38 -20.26 -17.53
N SER A 147 -4.90 -20.12 -18.73
CA SER A 147 -4.14 -19.58 -19.88
C SER A 147 -3.89 -18.06 -19.74
N VAL A 148 -2.70 -17.62 -20.16
CA VAL A 148 -2.30 -16.20 -20.21
C VAL A 148 -2.91 -15.46 -21.41
N ARG A 149 -3.13 -14.15 -21.28
CA ARG A 149 -3.52 -13.23 -22.35
C ARG A 149 -2.57 -12.04 -22.37
N MET A 150 -2.48 -11.33 -23.48
CA MET A 150 -1.48 -10.28 -23.69
C MET A 150 -1.54 -9.19 -22.61
N TYR A 151 -2.69 -8.67 -22.29
CA TYR A 151 -2.85 -7.63 -21.28
C TYR A 151 -2.43 -8.07 -19.86
N TYR A 152 -2.50 -9.37 -19.54
CA TYR A 152 -1.93 -9.89 -18.28
C TYR A 152 -0.40 -9.90 -18.30
N VAL A 153 0.21 -10.17 -19.47
CA VAL A 153 1.66 -10.01 -19.64
C VAL A 153 2.06 -8.55 -19.41
N ASP A 154 1.29 -7.63 -19.99
CA ASP A 154 1.53 -6.18 -19.86
C ASP A 154 1.39 -5.69 -18.41
N TRP A 155 0.46 -6.26 -17.63
CA TRP A 155 0.31 -5.92 -16.21
C TRP A 155 1.35 -6.62 -15.32
N ALA A 156 1.85 -7.80 -15.70
CA ALA A 156 2.91 -8.50 -14.97
C ALA A 156 4.32 -7.92 -15.22
N ALA A 157 4.55 -7.38 -16.40
CA ALA A 157 5.87 -6.91 -16.86
C ALA A 157 6.58 -5.94 -15.88
N PRO A 158 5.91 -4.90 -15.32
CA PRO A 158 6.54 -3.96 -14.40
C PRO A 158 7.08 -4.58 -13.11
N TYR A 159 6.53 -5.73 -12.70
CA TYR A 159 6.92 -6.40 -11.45
C TYR A 159 8.13 -7.32 -11.60
N ASN A 160 8.70 -7.45 -12.82
CA ASN A 160 9.76 -8.41 -13.09
C ASN A 160 9.40 -9.82 -12.56
N ALA A 161 8.12 -10.19 -12.75
CA ALA A 161 7.53 -11.39 -12.18
C ALA A 161 7.78 -12.63 -13.05
N SER A 162 7.85 -13.80 -12.41
CA SER A 162 7.68 -15.08 -13.10
C SER A 162 6.21 -15.29 -13.41
N ILE A 163 5.87 -15.70 -14.64
CA ILE A 163 4.49 -15.83 -15.12
C ILE A 163 4.12 -17.32 -15.17
N ALA A 164 3.29 -17.74 -14.20
CA ALA A 164 2.76 -19.11 -14.08
C ALA A 164 1.42 -19.21 -14.81
N HIS A 165 1.34 -20.08 -15.81
CA HIS A 165 0.14 -20.28 -16.62
C HIS A 165 0.08 -21.68 -17.24
N ILE A 166 -1.06 -22.03 -17.80
CA ILE A 166 -1.23 -23.21 -18.64
C ILE A 166 -1.69 -22.78 -20.03
N GLY A 167 -0.73 -22.71 -20.97
CA GLY A 167 -0.99 -22.22 -22.30
C GLY A 167 -1.42 -20.75 -22.35
N GLY A 168 -1.91 -20.30 -23.49
CA GLY A 168 -2.28 -18.89 -23.71
C GLY A 168 -2.85 -18.65 -25.11
N SER A 169 -3.20 -17.38 -25.41
CA SER A 169 -3.43 -16.96 -26.79
C SER A 169 -2.11 -17.00 -27.57
N ALA A 170 -2.17 -17.19 -28.89
CA ALA A 170 -0.97 -17.29 -29.75
C ALA A 170 -0.03 -16.07 -29.54
N ALA A 171 -0.60 -14.87 -29.51
CA ALA A 171 0.16 -13.63 -29.29
C ALA A 171 0.82 -13.59 -27.90
N ALA A 172 0.08 -13.93 -26.82
CA ALA A 172 0.64 -13.95 -25.48
C ALA A 172 1.75 -15.01 -25.32
N LEU A 173 1.57 -16.21 -25.88
CA LEU A 173 2.60 -17.25 -25.86
C LEU A 173 3.85 -16.86 -26.65
N ALA A 174 3.67 -16.24 -27.83
CA ALA A 174 4.80 -15.71 -28.60
C ALA A 174 5.56 -14.66 -27.80
N GLU A 175 4.86 -13.74 -27.15
CA GLU A 175 5.46 -12.68 -26.34
C GLU A 175 6.24 -13.23 -25.13
N VAL A 176 5.62 -14.08 -24.30
CA VAL A 176 6.29 -14.60 -23.08
C VAL A 176 7.48 -15.51 -23.40
N ARG A 177 7.43 -16.24 -24.52
CA ARG A 177 8.48 -17.19 -24.94
C ARG A 177 9.64 -16.52 -25.66
N ASN A 178 9.37 -15.49 -26.46
CA ASN A 178 10.38 -14.81 -27.30
C ASN A 178 10.81 -13.46 -26.72
N GLY A 179 10.02 -12.89 -25.79
CA GLY A 179 10.37 -11.68 -25.06
C GLY A 179 11.30 -11.98 -23.87
N ASN A 180 11.66 -10.92 -23.15
CA ASN A 180 12.53 -11.03 -21.98
C ASN A 180 11.68 -11.24 -20.71
N TYR A 181 10.83 -12.28 -20.69
CA TYR A 181 9.95 -12.63 -19.56
C TYR A 181 10.43 -13.91 -18.87
N ARG A 182 10.04 -14.05 -17.62
CA ARG A 182 10.31 -15.24 -16.80
C ARG A 182 9.14 -16.22 -16.95
N ASP A 183 9.11 -16.94 -18.07
CA ASP A 183 8.06 -17.90 -18.40
C ASP A 183 8.22 -19.19 -17.57
N ILE A 184 7.17 -19.53 -16.82
CA ILE A 184 7.05 -20.79 -16.07
C ILE A 184 5.76 -21.55 -16.46
N ASP A 185 5.52 -21.68 -17.78
CA ASP A 185 4.40 -22.41 -18.38
C ASP A 185 4.37 -23.88 -17.94
N GLN A 186 3.19 -24.34 -17.59
CA GLN A 186 2.92 -25.74 -17.17
C GLN A 186 3.36 -26.76 -18.23
N PHE A 187 3.18 -26.47 -19.51
CA PHE A 187 3.52 -27.40 -20.58
C PHE A 187 5.02 -27.75 -20.62
N PHE A 188 5.88 -26.81 -20.22
CA PHE A 188 7.34 -27.01 -20.19
C PHE A 188 7.86 -27.32 -18.79
N ASN A 189 7.03 -27.15 -17.74
CA ASN A 189 7.42 -27.32 -16.34
C ASN A 189 6.41 -28.18 -15.60
N SER A 190 5.94 -29.28 -16.22
CA SER A 190 4.83 -30.12 -15.72
C SER A 190 5.03 -30.65 -14.30
N GLY A 191 6.29 -30.88 -13.87
CA GLY A 191 6.62 -31.30 -12.50
C GLY A 191 6.27 -30.27 -11.41
N SER A 192 6.08 -29.00 -11.78
CA SER A 192 5.68 -27.94 -10.83
C SER A 192 4.17 -27.75 -10.73
N TYR A 193 3.39 -28.53 -11.47
CA TYR A 193 1.93 -28.45 -11.50
C TYR A 193 1.33 -29.85 -11.37
N TRP A 194 0.06 -29.94 -11.07
CA TRP A 194 -0.69 -31.21 -11.10
C TRP A 194 -2.16 -30.97 -11.46
N ARG A 195 -2.85 -32.04 -11.84
CA ARG A 195 -4.31 -32.02 -11.98
C ARG A 195 -4.98 -32.59 -10.73
N ALA A 196 -5.81 -31.76 -10.11
CA ALA A 196 -6.64 -32.20 -8.99
C ALA A 196 -7.67 -33.24 -9.47
N ARG A 197 -8.02 -34.19 -8.58
CA ARG A 197 -8.97 -35.25 -8.89
C ARG A 197 -10.39 -34.92 -8.49
N ASP A 198 -10.58 -33.92 -7.66
CA ASP A 198 -11.86 -33.46 -7.13
C ASP A 198 -12.50 -32.38 -8.01
N ARG A 199 -11.89 -32.06 -9.15
CA ARG A 199 -12.42 -31.20 -10.20
C ARG A 199 -12.19 -31.81 -11.57
N TYR A 200 -13.08 -31.48 -12.52
CA TYR A 200 -12.97 -31.93 -13.91
C TYR A 200 -12.06 -31.00 -14.73
N ALA A 201 -11.43 -31.60 -15.74
CA ALA A 201 -10.74 -30.79 -16.74
C ALA A 201 -11.75 -29.96 -17.53
N PRO A 202 -11.41 -28.71 -17.88
CA PRO A 202 -10.12 -28.04 -17.78
C PRO A 202 -9.90 -27.24 -16.48
N HIS A 203 -10.77 -27.35 -15.47
CA HIS A 203 -10.85 -26.51 -14.26
C HIS A 203 -10.06 -27.11 -13.07
N ASN A 204 -8.97 -27.84 -13.33
CA ASN A 204 -8.33 -28.69 -12.33
C ASN A 204 -6.79 -28.66 -12.30
N VAL A 205 -6.14 -27.66 -12.89
CA VAL A 205 -4.69 -27.52 -12.79
C VAL A 205 -4.33 -26.66 -11.58
N TYR A 206 -3.47 -27.19 -10.72
CA TYR A 206 -3.05 -26.57 -9.48
C TYR A 206 -1.52 -26.54 -9.37
N THR A 207 -1.04 -25.65 -8.50
CA THR A 207 0.36 -25.51 -8.10
C THR A 207 0.45 -25.08 -6.63
N ASN A 208 1.68 -24.94 -6.12
CA ASN A 208 1.97 -24.31 -4.83
C ASN A 208 3.33 -23.61 -4.84
N PHE A 209 3.60 -22.83 -3.80
CA PHE A 209 4.86 -22.08 -3.76
C PHE A 209 6.08 -22.95 -3.46
N GLU A 210 5.95 -24.11 -2.80
CA GLU A 210 7.06 -25.05 -2.68
C GLU A 210 7.63 -25.42 -4.06
N ARG A 211 6.76 -25.76 -5.01
CA ARG A 211 7.15 -26.14 -6.39
C ARG A 211 7.54 -24.93 -7.23
N LEU A 212 6.79 -23.82 -7.16
CA LEU A 212 7.09 -22.63 -7.95
C LEU A 212 8.40 -21.96 -7.51
N ASP A 213 8.68 -21.88 -6.21
CA ASP A 213 9.94 -21.32 -5.71
C ASP A 213 11.12 -22.24 -6.07
N ALA A 214 10.96 -23.57 -6.04
CA ALA A 214 11.97 -24.51 -6.53
C ALA A 214 12.24 -24.31 -8.03
N LEU A 215 11.18 -24.16 -8.85
CA LEU A 215 11.29 -23.88 -10.27
C LEU A 215 11.97 -22.54 -10.54
N ASN A 216 11.55 -21.47 -9.84
CA ASN A 216 12.15 -20.14 -9.96
C ASN A 216 13.64 -20.17 -9.63
N ARG A 217 14.04 -20.84 -8.55
CA ARG A 217 15.47 -21.02 -8.19
C ARG A 217 16.25 -21.78 -9.27
N SER A 218 15.68 -22.84 -9.82
CA SER A 218 16.33 -23.62 -10.89
C SER A 218 16.58 -22.82 -12.17
N LYS A 219 15.74 -21.78 -12.42
CA LYS A 219 15.85 -20.86 -13.55
C LYS A 219 16.65 -19.59 -13.23
N GLY A 220 17.14 -19.41 -12.00
CA GLY A 220 17.83 -18.18 -11.55
C GLY A 220 16.90 -17.00 -11.27
N TYR A 221 15.60 -17.21 -11.16
CA TYR A 221 14.60 -16.16 -10.89
C TYR A 221 14.41 -15.99 -9.37
N VAL A 222 15.43 -15.51 -8.68
CA VAL A 222 15.48 -15.48 -7.20
C VAL A 222 15.04 -14.16 -6.59
N GLU A 223 15.13 -13.06 -7.35
CA GLU A 223 14.76 -11.72 -6.92
C GLU A 223 13.94 -11.01 -7.99
N SER A 224 13.06 -10.09 -7.58
CA SER A 224 12.36 -9.17 -8.48
C SER A 224 12.72 -7.73 -8.15
N LYS A 225 13.07 -6.96 -9.18
CA LYS A 225 13.35 -5.52 -9.05
C LYS A 225 12.21 -4.75 -9.71
N PHE A 226 11.44 -4.02 -8.92
CA PHE A 226 10.30 -3.25 -9.40
C PHE A 226 9.97 -2.09 -8.45
N THR A 227 9.22 -1.13 -8.94
CA THR A 227 8.60 -0.08 -8.12
C THR A 227 7.14 -0.49 -7.86
N GLY A 228 6.80 -0.75 -6.61
CA GLY A 228 5.42 -1.03 -6.19
C GLY A 228 4.58 0.25 -6.07
N PHE A 229 3.30 0.10 -5.79
CA PHE A 229 2.43 1.23 -5.46
C PHE A 229 2.93 1.96 -4.21
N ALA A 230 2.82 3.28 -4.18
CA ALA A 230 2.99 4.03 -2.95
C ALA A 230 2.00 3.49 -1.89
N ARG A 231 2.50 3.22 -0.68
CA ARG A 231 1.70 2.61 0.40
C ARG A 231 1.61 3.51 1.62
N THR A 232 0.48 3.42 2.30
CA THR A 232 0.21 4.14 3.55
C THR A 232 -0.41 3.20 4.58
N ASP A 233 -0.30 3.55 5.85
CA ASP A 233 -1.04 2.87 6.90
C ASP A 233 -2.54 3.12 6.74
N ASP A 234 -3.35 2.08 6.93
CA ASP A 234 -4.79 2.18 6.80
C ASP A 234 -5.43 2.88 8.02
N LYS A 235 -6.43 3.70 7.74
CA LYS A 235 -7.22 4.38 8.77
C LYS A 235 -8.67 4.48 8.32
N PRO A 236 -9.61 3.73 8.94
CA PRO A 236 -11.03 3.82 8.61
C PRO A 236 -11.52 5.28 8.68
N HIS A 237 -12.26 5.71 7.67
CA HIS A 237 -12.86 7.04 7.70
C HIS A 237 -13.99 7.09 8.73
N GLU A 238 -14.18 8.24 9.40
CA GLU A 238 -15.21 8.40 10.42
C GLU A 238 -16.61 8.27 9.82
N VAL A 239 -16.82 8.91 8.67
CA VAL A 239 -18.07 8.88 7.89
C VAL A 239 -17.77 8.31 6.51
N PRO A 240 -17.91 6.98 6.29
CA PRO A 240 -17.72 6.37 4.99
C PRO A 240 -18.74 6.88 3.96
N ASN A 241 -18.33 6.99 2.69
CA ASN A 241 -19.19 7.34 1.55
C ASN A 241 -19.23 6.25 0.46
N ALA A 242 -18.58 5.11 0.71
CA ALA A 242 -18.53 3.97 -0.20
C ALA A 242 -18.62 2.67 0.62
N THR A 243 -19.80 2.43 1.19
CA THR A 243 -20.06 1.24 2.04
C THR A 243 -20.56 0.06 1.22
N SER A 244 -21.10 0.30 0.03
CA SER A 244 -21.60 -0.70 -0.90
C SER A 244 -21.17 -0.32 -2.31
N ILE A 245 -20.46 -1.22 -3.00
CA ILE A 245 -19.86 -0.97 -4.30
C ILE A 245 -20.36 -2.04 -5.29
N ASN A 246 -20.87 -1.63 -6.44
CA ASN A 246 -21.26 -2.51 -7.52
C ASN A 246 -20.40 -2.26 -8.75
N MET A 247 -19.88 -3.32 -9.36
CA MET A 247 -19.13 -3.26 -10.61
C MET A 247 -19.76 -4.16 -11.66
N THR A 248 -20.19 -3.56 -12.75
CA THR A 248 -20.62 -4.26 -13.96
C THR A 248 -19.39 -4.45 -14.83
N ILE A 249 -18.95 -5.71 -14.97
CA ILE A 249 -17.74 -6.06 -15.72
C ILE A 249 -18.15 -6.72 -17.04
N SER A 250 -19.08 -7.69 -16.95
CA SER A 250 -19.52 -8.54 -18.05
C SER A 250 -20.97 -8.99 -17.80
N GLY A 251 -21.30 -10.27 -18.01
CA GLY A 251 -22.58 -10.84 -17.64
C GLY A 251 -22.78 -10.99 -16.13
N ALA A 252 -24.02 -11.23 -15.72
CA ALA A 252 -24.42 -11.27 -14.29
C ALA A 252 -23.55 -12.21 -13.42
N LEU A 253 -23.07 -13.33 -13.96
CA LEU A 253 -22.21 -14.28 -13.25
C LEU A 253 -20.83 -13.74 -12.90
N TYR A 254 -20.40 -12.60 -13.49
CA TYR A 254 -19.07 -12.02 -13.34
C TYR A 254 -19.09 -10.62 -12.75
N ASN A 255 -20.27 -10.03 -12.60
CA ASN A 255 -20.43 -8.75 -11.92
C ASN A 255 -20.10 -8.92 -10.43
N THR A 256 -19.40 -7.94 -9.87
CA THR A 256 -18.92 -8.00 -8.48
C THR A 256 -19.60 -6.97 -7.62
N HIS A 257 -19.71 -7.33 -6.36
CA HIS A 257 -20.21 -6.46 -5.31
C HIS A 257 -19.25 -6.51 -4.12
N TYR A 258 -19.11 -5.38 -3.42
CA TYR A 258 -18.28 -5.28 -2.23
C TYR A 258 -19.02 -4.52 -1.14
N ASP A 259 -19.07 -5.11 0.07
CA ASP A 259 -19.55 -4.46 1.27
C ASP A 259 -18.35 -4.03 2.12
N TYR A 260 -18.33 -2.78 2.54
CA TYR A 260 -17.26 -2.28 3.41
C TYR A 260 -17.48 -2.75 4.86
N ASP A 261 -16.50 -3.46 5.38
CA ASP A 261 -16.42 -3.80 6.80
C ASP A 261 -15.48 -2.83 7.52
N LYS A 262 -16.06 -1.91 8.29
CA LYS A 262 -15.32 -0.91 9.05
C LYS A 262 -14.45 -1.53 10.14
N ALA A 263 -14.85 -2.66 10.71
CA ALA A 263 -14.12 -3.30 11.80
C ALA A 263 -12.77 -3.86 11.34
N SER A 264 -12.75 -4.52 10.18
CA SER A 264 -11.52 -5.01 9.55
C SER A 264 -10.88 -3.98 8.61
N ASN A 265 -11.55 -2.86 8.34
CA ASN A 265 -11.18 -1.88 7.33
C ASN A 265 -10.87 -2.53 5.97
N SER A 266 -11.79 -3.34 5.47
CA SER A 266 -11.65 -4.11 4.24
C SER A 266 -12.99 -4.25 3.51
N TYR A 267 -12.99 -4.84 2.33
CA TYR A 267 -14.18 -4.97 1.48
C TYR A 267 -14.53 -6.44 1.27
N LEU A 268 -15.71 -6.86 1.73
CA LEU A 268 -16.23 -8.22 1.59
C LEU A 268 -16.68 -8.46 0.15
N ARG A 269 -15.91 -9.23 -0.62
CA ARG A 269 -16.19 -9.45 -2.05
C ARG A 269 -17.33 -10.45 -2.27
N SER A 270 -18.20 -10.14 -3.22
CA SER A 270 -19.22 -11.05 -3.80
C SER A 270 -19.07 -11.04 -5.32
N ILE A 271 -19.47 -12.14 -5.97
CA ILE A 271 -19.49 -12.28 -7.43
C ILE A 271 -20.70 -13.08 -7.88
N GLY A 272 -21.39 -12.63 -8.91
CA GLY A 272 -22.58 -13.32 -9.42
C GLY A 272 -23.70 -13.45 -8.39
N GLY A 273 -23.80 -12.49 -7.45
CA GLY A 273 -24.79 -12.48 -6.38
C GLY A 273 -24.48 -13.40 -5.18
N ALA A 274 -23.31 -14.07 -5.15
CA ALA A 274 -22.89 -14.96 -4.06
C ALA A 274 -21.59 -14.49 -3.40
N PRO A 275 -21.32 -14.84 -2.13
CA PRO A 275 -20.03 -14.62 -1.50
C PRO A 275 -18.88 -15.15 -2.36
N SER A 276 -17.79 -14.37 -2.46
CA SER A 276 -16.57 -14.79 -3.14
C SER A 276 -15.56 -15.27 -2.10
N ASP A 277 -15.33 -16.57 -2.07
CA ASP A 277 -14.46 -17.22 -1.09
C ASP A 277 -13.21 -17.79 -1.76
N ASP A 278 -12.11 -17.79 -1.02
CA ASP A 278 -10.99 -18.68 -1.21
C ASP A 278 -11.34 -20.03 -0.56
N ARG A 279 -11.00 -21.11 -1.21
CA ARG A 279 -11.41 -22.47 -0.80
C ARG A 279 -10.89 -22.86 0.58
N GLU A 280 -9.67 -22.46 0.90
CA GLU A 280 -8.98 -22.79 2.15
C GLU A 280 -9.11 -21.69 3.21
N GLU A 281 -9.16 -20.40 2.75
CA GLU A 281 -9.03 -19.23 3.62
C GLU A 281 -10.36 -18.47 3.81
N GLY A 282 -11.45 -18.92 3.16
CA GLY A 282 -12.78 -18.31 3.26
C GLY A 282 -12.87 -16.94 2.58
N ARG A 283 -13.71 -16.07 3.10
CA ARG A 283 -14.11 -14.80 2.46
C ARG A 283 -12.94 -13.96 1.95
N ILE A 284 -12.97 -13.57 0.68
CA ILE A 284 -12.01 -12.64 0.07
C ILE A 284 -12.32 -11.22 0.54
N THR A 285 -11.33 -10.55 1.14
CA THR A 285 -11.47 -9.26 1.82
C THR A 285 -10.32 -8.31 1.54
N PRO A 286 -10.17 -7.79 0.30
CA PRO A 286 -9.09 -6.85 -0.02
C PRO A 286 -9.18 -5.56 0.80
N LYS A 287 -8.01 -4.97 1.08
CA LYS A 287 -7.88 -3.65 1.73
C LYS A 287 -8.19 -2.50 0.78
N VAL A 288 -7.89 -2.70 -0.49
CA VAL A 288 -8.08 -1.72 -1.56
C VAL A 288 -8.80 -2.38 -2.73
N VAL A 289 -9.85 -1.76 -3.20
CA VAL A 289 -10.59 -2.16 -4.41
C VAL A 289 -10.51 -1.03 -5.42
N ILE A 290 -10.17 -1.35 -6.67
CA ILE A 290 -10.01 -0.35 -7.73
C ILE A 290 -10.84 -0.75 -8.94
N ALA A 291 -11.73 0.14 -9.34
CA ALA A 291 -12.46 0.08 -10.62
C ALA A 291 -11.66 0.88 -11.66
N MET A 292 -10.98 0.20 -12.57
CA MET A 292 -10.13 0.80 -13.60
C MET A 292 -10.82 0.74 -14.95
N LYS A 293 -11.25 1.87 -15.49
CA LYS A 293 -11.92 1.96 -16.79
C LYS A 293 -10.90 1.83 -17.93
N VAL A 294 -11.15 0.91 -18.86
CA VAL A 294 -10.24 0.61 -19.97
C VAL A 294 -10.99 0.47 -21.28
N ASP A 295 -10.33 0.79 -22.39
CA ASP A 295 -10.83 0.44 -23.71
C ASP A 295 -10.62 -1.06 -23.96
N MET A 296 -11.69 -1.71 -24.37
CA MET A 296 -11.73 -3.13 -24.60
C MET A 296 -12.50 -3.42 -25.90
N THR A 297 -11.92 -4.22 -26.78
CA THR A 297 -12.50 -4.59 -28.06
C THR A 297 -12.31 -6.08 -28.33
N HIS A 298 -13.29 -6.68 -28.98
CA HIS A 298 -13.09 -7.99 -29.58
C HIS A 298 -12.16 -7.82 -30.79
N VAL A 299 -10.95 -8.37 -30.65
CA VAL A 299 -10.06 -8.45 -31.80
C VAL A 299 -9.58 -9.83 -31.91
N MET A 300 -9.51 -10.45 -32.71
CA MET A 300 -8.77 -11.56 -32.71
C MET A 300 -8.96 -12.42 -33.85
N GLU A 301 -8.00 -13.18 -34.15
CA GLU A 301 -7.98 -14.22 -35.16
C GLU A 301 -9.20 -15.14 -35.06
N ASP A 302 -9.75 -15.30 -33.84
CA ASP A 302 -10.91 -16.18 -33.56
C ASP A 302 -12.19 -15.44 -33.22
N GLY A 303 -12.18 -14.08 -33.13
CA GLY A 303 -13.35 -13.26 -32.82
C GLY A 303 -13.90 -13.39 -31.39
N TRP A 304 -13.23 -14.13 -30.52
CA TRP A 304 -13.72 -14.44 -29.16
C TRP A 304 -12.91 -13.80 -28.05
N ARG A 305 -11.67 -13.38 -28.33
CA ARG A 305 -10.77 -12.81 -27.32
C ARG A 305 -10.88 -11.31 -27.28
N GLU A 306 -10.56 -10.79 -26.09
CA GLU A 306 -10.51 -9.36 -25.85
C GLU A 306 -9.09 -8.83 -26.11
N SER A 307 -9.02 -7.63 -26.66
CA SER A 307 -7.86 -6.73 -26.57
C SER A 307 -8.19 -5.64 -25.58
N ILE A 308 -7.31 -5.43 -24.61
CA ILE A 308 -7.45 -4.43 -23.56
C ILE A 308 -6.31 -3.43 -23.65
N THR A 309 -6.63 -2.14 -23.66
CA THR A 309 -5.64 -1.08 -23.59
C THR A 309 -5.03 -1.04 -22.19
N THR A 310 -3.74 -1.37 -22.10
CA THR A 310 -3.00 -1.47 -20.83
C THR A 310 -2.04 -0.33 -20.58
N SER A 311 -1.72 0.45 -21.63
CA SER A 311 -0.83 1.63 -21.57
C SER A 311 -1.60 2.88 -21.96
N GLY A 312 -1.19 4.03 -21.41
CA GLY A 312 -1.88 5.31 -21.58
C GLY A 312 -2.43 5.82 -20.27
N ALA A 313 -3.63 6.35 -20.29
CA ALA A 313 -4.33 6.88 -19.12
C ALA A 313 -5.86 6.71 -19.29
N GLY A 314 -6.58 6.65 -18.16
CA GLY A 314 -8.02 6.57 -18.12
C GLY A 314 -8.56 6.83 -16.73
N SER A 315 -9.88 6.89 -16.58
CA SER A 315 -10.50 7.09 -15.27
C SER A 315 -10.45 5.83 -14.42
N ALA A 316 -10.33 6.01 -13.11
CA ALA A 316 -10.47 4.94 -12.12
C ALA A 316 -11.10 5.46 -10.83
N VAL A 317 -11.62 4.56 -10.03
CA VAL A 317 -12.08 4.84 -8.66
C VAL A 317 -11.37 3.90 -7.71
N ILE A 318 -10.71 4.48 -6.70
CA ILE A 318 -10.08 3.73 -5.61
C ILE A 318 -11.03 3.74 -4.40
N PHE A 319 -11.34 2.56 -3.91
CA PHE A 319 -12.09 2.35 -2.69
C PHE A 319 -11.15 1.83 -1.61
N GLN A 320 -10.95 2.62 -0.56
CA GLN A 320 -10.17 2.28 0.63
C GLN A 320 -10.65 3.10 1.82
N ASN A 321 -10.56 2.57 3.03
CA ASN A 321 -11.00 3.24 4.26
C ASN A 321 -12.52 3.59 4.29
N GLY A 322 -13.33 2.93 3.46
CA GLY A 322 -14.74 3.24 3.26
C GLY A 322 -15.02 4.48 2.40
N ILE A 323 -14.01 4.98 1.67
CA ILE A 323 -14.10 6.18 0.83
C ILE A 323 -13.83 5.82 -0.63
N ALA A 324 -14.60 6.45 -1.53
CA ALA A 324 -14.35 6.45 -2.96
C ALA A 324 -13.49 7.67 -3.34
N ASN A 325 -12.38 7.44 -4.05
CA ASN A 325 -11.53 8.46 -4.61
C ASN A 325 -11.49 8.31 -6.13
N GLU A 326 -12.03 9.28 -6.85
CA GLU A 326 -11.92 9.34 -8.30
C GLU A 326 -10.52 9.80 -8.70
N VAL A 327 -9.88 9.05 -9.60
CA VAL A 327 -8.48 9.25 -9.99
C VAL A 327 -8.29 8.98 -11.49
N THR A 328 -7.11 9.32 -11.99
CA THR A 328 -6.64 8.89 -13.31
C THR A 328 -5.62 7.77 -13.14
N TRP A 329 -5.86 6.60 -13.76
CA TRP A 329 -4.79 5.63 -13.91
C TRP A 329 -3.86 6.06 -15.04
N ARG A 330 -2.55 5.80 -14.89
CA ARG A 330 -1.52 6.08 -15.89
C ARG A 330 -0.51 4.94 -15.96
N LYS A 331 -0.16 4.53 -17.16
CA LYS A 331 0.90 3.57 -17.44
C LYS A 331 1.52 3.94 -18.79
N ASN A 332 2.73 4.52 -18.81
CA ASN A 332 3.29 5.14 -20.02
C ASN A 332 3.73 4.11 -21.06
N SER A 333 4.22 2.95 -20.62
CA SER A 333 4.62 1.85 -21.49
C SER A 333 4.34 0.49 -20.85
N ARG A 334 4.56 -0.60 -21.57
CA ARG A 334 4.41 -1.97 -21.06
C ARG A 334 5.19 -2.21 -19.78
N ASN A 335 6.42 -1.72 -19.70
CA ASN A 335 7.32 -1.98 -18.57
C ASN A 335 7.22 -0.95 -17.45
N ASP A 336 6.49 0.16 -17.66
CA ASP A 336 6.33 1.17 -16.62
C ASP A 336 5.28 0.74 -15.58
N PRO A 337 5.44 1.14 -14.32
CA PRO A 337 4.48 0.85 -13.28
C PRO A 337 3.12 1.52 -13.58
N LEU A 338 2.04 0.84 -13.21
CA LEU A 338 0.72 1.45 -13.13
C LEU A 338 0.68 2.42 -11.95
N GLN A 339 0.17 3.62 -12.18
CA GLN A 339 0.02 4.67 -11.17
C GLN A 339 -1.42 5.17 -11.14
N PHE A 340 -1.85 5.64 -9.97
CA PHE A 340 -3.15 6.29 -9.77
C PHE A 340 -2.93 7.71 -9.29
N ILE A 341 -3.38 8.69 -10.09
CA ILE A 341 -3.06 10.11 -9.92
C ILE A 341 -4.34 10.87 -9.58
N ASP A 342 -4.31 11.66 -8.52
CA ASP A 342 -5.43 12.52 -8.12
C ASP A 342 -5.57 13.75 -9.05
N GLY A 343 -6.64 14.54 -8.82
CA GLY A 343 -6.91 15.77 -9.59
C GLY A 343 -5.83 16.86 -9.47
N ASN A 344 -4.89 16.73 -8.52
CA ASN A 344 -3.75 17.63 -8.34
C ASN A 344 -2.47 17.11 -8.99
N GLY A 345 -2.51 15.97 -9.68
CA GLY A 345 -1.36 15.35 -10.31
C GLY A 345 -0.46 14.54 -9.37
N LYS A 346 -0.91 14.25 -8.15
CA LYS A 346 -0.16 13.50 -7.14
C LYS A 346 -0.59 12.03 -7.14
N GLU A 347 0.36 11.11 -7.00
CA GLU A 347 0.08 9.70 -6.81
C GLU A 347 -0.66 9.45 -5.49
N VAL A 348 -1.77 8.70 -5.56
CA VAL A 348 -2.57 8.33 -4.39
C VAL A 348 -1.98 7.10 -3.73
N PRO A 349 -1.54 7.18 -2.47
CA PRO A 349 -1.02 6.02 -1.77
C PRO A 349 -2.15 5.05 -1.42
N LEU A 350 -1.89 3.75 -1.62
CA LEU A 350 -2.83 2.68 -1.31
C LEU A 350 -2.59 2.14 0.12
N ASN A 351 -3.65 1.73 0.78
CA ASN A 351 -3.53 1.02 2.06
C ASN A 351 -2.63 -0.22 1.92
N ARG A 352 -1.88 -0.54 2.97
CA ARG A 352 -1.09 -1.77 3.03
C ARG A 352 -2.00 -2.99 3.02
N GLY A 353 -1.57 -4.03 2.31
CA GLY A 353 -2.31 -5.29 2.15
C GLY A 353 -2.77 -5.55 0.72
N GLN A 354 -3.71 -6.48 0.57
CA GLN A 354 -4.20 -6.90 -0.73
C GLN A 354 -4.89 -5.75 -1.49
N THR A 355 -4.50 -5.59 -2.75
CA THR A 355 -5.11 -4.66 -3.70
C THR A 355 -5.78 -5.44 -4.82
N TRP A 356 -7.07 -5.19 -5.07
CA TRP A 356 -7.86 -5.79 -6.14
C TRP A 356 -8.19 -4.76 -7.21
N ILE A 357 -7.70 -4.96 -8.44
CA ILE A 357 -7.86 -4.05 -9.57
C ILE A 357 -8.74 -4.72 -10.61
N THR A 358 -9.91 -4.18 -10.86
CA THR A 358 -10.85 -4.69 -11.86
C THR A 358 -10.82 -3.79 -13.09
N ALA A 359 -10.46 -4.37 -14.25
CA ALA A 359 -10.55 -3.70 -15.54
C ALA A 359 -12.00 -3.70 -16.04
N ILE A 360 -12.60 -2.52 -16.07
CA ILE A 360 -14.00 -2.32 -16.45
C ILE A 360 -14.08 -1.74 -17.87
N PRO A 361 -14.77 -2.39 -18.82
CA PRO A 361 -14.91 -1.89 -20.18
C PRO A 361 -15.55 -0.50 -20.22
N ASN A 362 -14.98 0.43 -20.98
CA ASN A 362 -15.56 1.76 -21.20
C ASN A 362 -16.93 1.66 -21.91
N SER A 363 -17.09 0.69 -22.82
CA SER A 363 -18.24 0.58 -23.70
C SER A 363 -19.52 0.11 -23.01
N HIS A 364 -19.41 -0.78 -22.00
CA HIS A 364 -20.58 -1.44 -21.39
C HIS A 364 -20.43 -1.76 -19.91
N GLY A 365 -19.27 -1.46 -19.33
CA GLY A 365 -19.01 -1.65 -17.91
C GLY A 365 -19.36 -0.42 -17.07
N GLY A 366 -19.54 -0.62 -15.76
CA GLY A 366 -19.89 0.45 -14.85
C GLY A 366 -19.42 0.19 -13.42
N VAL A 367 -19.35 1.27 -12.66
CA VAL A 367 -19.14 1.24 -11.20
C VAL A 367 -20.11 2.21 -10.55
N SER A 368 -20.73 1.79 -9.45
CA SER A 368 -21.57 2.63 -8.61
C SER A 368 -21.32 2.29 -7.13
N TRP A 369 -21.54 3.25 -6.25
CA TRP A 369 -21.34 3.08 -4.82
C TRP A 369 -22.28 3.97 -4.00
N GLN A 370 -22.43 3.65 -2.73
CA GLN A 370 -23.18 4.42 -1.72
C GLN A 370 -22.58 4.26 -0.33
#